data_c19ec4ded21489346eb6ef476b09f3cc
#
_entry.id   c19ec4ded21489346eb6ef476b09f3cc
#
_cell.length_a   1.000
_cell.length_b   1.000
_cell.length_c   1.000
_cell.angle_alpha   90.00
_cell.angle_beta   90.00
_cell.angle_gamma   90.00
#
_symmetry.space_group_name_H-M   'P 1'
#
loop_
_entity.id
_entity.type
_entity.pdbx_description
1 polymer ?
#
loop_
_entity_poly.entity_id
_entity_poly.type
_entity_poly.pdbx_seq_one_letter_code
_entity_poly.pdbx_strand_id
1 'polypeptide(L)'
;MDKRVLNADIAIADLKDGATILMGGFGLCGIPENLIEAVRRKGTRDLTVVSNNAGVADYGIGLLLETRQVRKMIATYVGENKVFEKLVLAGEMEVELNPQGTLVERLRSGGAGIPAFYTPTGVGTLVAEGKEEREFAGRRYLLERALRGDYAFIKAWKGDRWGNLVYRRTARNYNPVMATAADKVIAEVEEIVELGALDPNQIHTPGIFVDAIFQGTNYKKRIEKRTVRKRQ
;
A
#
# COMPACT_ATOMS: atom_id res chain seq x y z
N MET A 1 0.96 -25.40 -3.39
CA MET A 1 -0.44 -24.95 -3.23
C MET A 1 -0.73 -23.95 -4.35
N ASP A 2 -1.84 -24.08 -5.07
CA ASP A 2 -2.21 -23.10 -6.11
C ASP A 2 -2.99 -21.96 -5.45
N LYS A 3 -2.51 -20.72 -5.61
CA LYS A 3 -3.08 -19.50 -5.00
C LYS A 3 -3.82 -18.62 -6.01
N ARG A 4 -3.94 -19.11 -7.25
CA ARG A 4 -4.61 -18.35 -8.30
C ARG A 4 -6.11 -18.24 -8.03
N VAL A 5 -6.63 -17.04 -8.19
CA VAL A 5 -8.07 -16.74 -8.20
C VAL A 5 -8.45 -16.12 -9.54
N LEU A 6 -9.71 -16.17 -9.91
CA LEU A 6 -10.14 -15.77 -11.25
C LEU A 6 -9.96 -14.26 -11.52
N ASN A 7 -10.29 -13.42 -10.54
CA ASN A 7 -10.25 -11.97 -10.70
C ASN A 7 -10.24 -11.25 -9.35
N ALA A 8 -10.18 -9.92 -9.39
CA ALA A 8 -10.16 -9.06 -8.22
C ALA A 8 -11.43 -9.19 -7.35
N ASP A 9 -12.62 -9.32 -7.95
CA ASP A 9 -13.88 -9.37 -7.20
C ASP A 9 -13.94 -10.64 -6.33
N ILE A 10 -13.48 -11.78 -6.85
CA ILE A 10 -13.35 -13.03 -6.08
C ILE A 10 -12.28 -12.90 -5.00
N ALA A 11 -11.15 -12.27 -5.32
CA ALA A 11 -10.04 -12.10 -4.38
C ALA A 11 -10.44 -11.33 -3.12
N ILE A 12 -11.34 -10.34 -3.26
CA ILE A 12 -11.83 -9.49 -2.16
C ILE A 12 -13.23 -9.86 -1.66
N ALA A 13 -13.75 -11.04 -2.00
CA ALA A 13 -15.13 -11.41 -1.67
C ALA A 13 -15.44 -11.30 -0.17
N ASP A 14 -14.48 -11.61 0.69
CA ASP A 14 -14.57 -11.56 2.16
C ASP A 14 -14.16 -10.21 2.78
N LEU A 15 -13.82 -9.18 1.98
CA LEU A 15 -13.51 -7.85 2.49
C LEU A 15 -14.73 -7.24 3.18
N LYS A 16 -14.57 -6.84 4.44
CA LYS A 16 -15.62 -6.29 5.30
C LYS A 16 -15.43 -4.79 5.51
N ASP A 17 -16.53 -4.14 5.90
CA ASP A 17 -16.49 -2.76 6.38
C ASP A 17 -15.57 -2.61 7.59
N GLY A 18 -14.92 -1.46 7.71
CA GLY A 18 -13.97 -1.14 8.77
C GLY A 18 -12.57 -1.72 8.59
N ALA A 19 -12.33 -2.53 7.56
CA ALA A 19 -11.03 -3.18 7.34
C ALA A 19 -9.89 -2.17 7.13
N THR A 20 -8.70 -2.54 7.58
CA THR A 20 -7.44 -1.82 7.31
C THR A 20 -6.75 -2.45 6.11
N ILE A 21 -6.59 -1.67 5.04
CA ILE A 21 -5.98 -2.11 3.78
C ILE A 21 -4.64 -1.41 3.58
N LEU A 22 -3.56 -2.18 3.50
CA LEU A 22 -2.25 -1.73 3.06
C LEU A 22 -2.25 -1.71 1.52
N MET A 23 -2.24 -0.53 0.93
CA MET A 23 -2.36 -0.36 -0.53
C MET A 23 -1.01 -0.01 -1.14
N GLY A 24 -0.43 -0.93 -1.89
CA GLY A 24 0.83 -0.76 -2.59
C GLY A 24 0.81 0.39 -3.60
N GLY A 25 2.00 0.87 -3.95
CA GLY A 25 2.17 1.99 -4.88
C GLY A 25 2.89 3.18 -4.29
N PHE A 26 3.28 4.11 -5.16
CA PHE A 26 3.85 5.40 -4.84
C PHE A 26 3.32 6.40 -5.86
N GLY A 27 2.52 7.37 -5.42
CA GLY A 27 1.69 8.12 -6.33
C GLY A 27 0.79 7.17 -7.12
N LEU A 28 0.83 7.26 -8.42
CA LEU A 28 0.11 6.35 -9.33
C LEU A 28 0.98 5.17 -9.81
N CYS A 29 2.28 5.16 -9.47
CA CYS A 29 3.19 4.11 -9.91
C CYS A 29 3.04 2.84 -9.07
N GLY A 30 2.76 1.71 -9.71
CA GLY A 30 2.70 0.40 -9.06
C GLY A 30 1.48 0.20 -8.16
N ILE A 31 0.40 0.94 -8.36
CA ILE A 31 -0.87 0.75 -7.67
C ILE A 31 -1.61 -0.47 -8.21
N PRO A 32 -2.36 -1.21 -7.38
CA PRO A 32 -3.19 -2.34 -7.79
C PRO A 32 -4.53 -1.85 -8.37
N GLU A 33 -4.51 -1.45 -9.65
CA GLU A 33 -5.63 -0.78 -10.32
C GLU A 33 -6.93 -1.60 -10.30
N ASN A 34 -6.83 -2.92 -10.54
CA ASN A 34 -8.00 -3.78 -10.61
C ASN A 34 -8.58 -4.04 -9.21
N LEU A 35 -7.74 -4.17 -8.18
CA LEU A 35 -8.20 -4.30 -6.79
C LEU A 35 -8.89 -3.02 -6.31
N ILE A 36 -8.34 -1.84 -6.60
CA ILE A 36 -8.96 -0.55 -6.26
C ILE A 36 -10.36 -0.45 -6.87
N GLU A 37 -10.48 -0.77 -8.16
CA GLU A 37 -11.77 -0.76 -8.85
C GLU A 37 -12.75 -1.82 -8.29
N ALA A 38 -12.26 -2.99 -7.90
CA ALA A 38 -13.09 -4.02 -7.27
C ALA A 38 -13.63 -3.54 -5.90
N VAL A 39 -12.79 -2.92 -5.06
CA VAL A 39 -13.24 -2.30 -3.79
C VAL A 39 -14.29 -1.24 -4.05
N ARG A 40 -14.07 -0.39 -5.07
CA ARG A 40 -15.03 0.65 -5.44
C ARG A 40 -16.40 0.04 -5.82
N ARG A 41 -16.41 -0.98 -6.67
CA ARG A 41 -17.64 -1.67 -7.09
C ARG A 41 -18.34 -2.39 -5.94
N LYS A 42 -17.56 -3.04 -5.06
CA LYS A 42 -18.09 -3.76 -3.89
C LYS A 42 -18.80 -2.82 -2.91
N GLY A 43 -18.36 -1.55 -2.85
CA GLY A 43 -18.99 -0.53 -2.00
C GLY A 43 -18.68 -0.70 -0.50
N THR A 44 -17.67 -1.47 -0.13
CA THR A 44 -17.19 -1.64 1.26
C THR A 44 -16.86 -0.28 1.86
N ARG A 45 -17.25 -0.03 3.12
CA ARG A 45 -17.18 1.29 3.76
C ARG A 45 -16.31 1.31 5.01
N ASP A 46 -16.12 2.51 5.55
CA ASP A 46 -15.38 2.77 6.80
C ASP A 46 -13.93 2.27 6.77
N LEU A 47 -13.35 2.15 5.58
CA LEU A 47 -12.02 1.61 5.40
C LEU A 47 -10.94 2.52 6.02
N THR A 48 -9.94 1.91 6.63
CA THR A 48 -8.64 2.53 6.88
C THR A 48 -7.69 2.14 5.76
N VAL A 49 -7.19 3.10 5.00
CA VAL A 49 -6.24 2.83 3.92
C VAL A 49 -4.86 3.36 4.29
N VAL A 50 -3.87 2.49 4.22
CA VAL A 50 -2.45 2.81 4.43
C VAL A 50 -1.74 2.82 3.09
N SER A 51 -1.20 3.97 2.69
CA SER A 51 -0.46 4.10 1.43
C SER A 51 0.49 5.29 1.48
N ASN A 52 1.36 5.42 0.48
CA ASN A 52 2.20 6.62 0.35
C ASN A 52 1.36 7.90 0.25
N ASN A 53 0.37 7.91 -0.64
CA ASN A 53 -0.60 8.99 -0.82
C ASN A 53 -1.95 8.41 -1.33
N ALA A 54 -2.91 9.27 -1.67
CA ALA A 54 -4.22 8.86 -2.16
C ALA A 54 -4.37 8.99 -3.69
N GLY A 55 -3.28 8.95 -4.44
CA GLY A 55 -3.32 9.13 -5.89
C GLY A 55 -3.83 10.51 -6.31
N VAL A 56 -4.65 10.56 -7.36
CA VAL A 56 -5.34 11.77 -7.84
C VAL A 56 -6.86 11.57 -7.74
N ALA A 57 -7.63 12.64 -7.84
CA ALA A 57 -9.08 12.60 -7.62
C ALA A 57 -9.80 11.51 -8.45
N ASP A 58 -9.45 11.40 -9.73
CA ASP A 58 -10.12 10.52 -10.71
C ASP A 58 -9.37 9.20 -10.98
N TYR A 59 -8.40 8.84 -10.12
CA TYR A 59 -7.62 7.61 -10.35
C TYR A 59 -6.87 7.12 -9.11
N GLY A 60 -6.67 5.80 -9.03
CA GLY A 60 -6.06 5.17 -7.88
C GLY A 60 -6.97 5.25 -6.65
N ILE A 61 -6.38 5.42 -5.46
CA ILE A 61 -7.12 5.49 -4.19
C ILE A 61 -8.12 6.66 -4.19
N GLY A 62 -7.89 7.71 -4.99
CA GLY A 62 -8.81 8.83 -5.13
C GLY A 62 -10.24 8.41 -5.48
N LEU A 63 -10.41 7.34 -6.25
CA LEU A 63 -11.72 6.76 -6.57
C LEU A 63 -12.49 6.30 -5.32
N LEU A 64 -11.79 5.78 -4.32
CA LEU A 64 -12.38 5.33 -3.06
C LEU A 64 -12.72 6.52 -2.13
N LEU A 65 -11.97 7.63 -2.25
CA LEU A 65 -12.27 8.87 -1.56
C LEU A 65 -13.52 9.54 -2.15
N GLU A 66 -13.64 9.57 -3.47
CA GLU A 66 -14.80 10.13 -4.17
C GLU A 66 -16.10 9.41 -3.78
N THR A 67 -16.04 8.08 -3.62
CA THR A 67 -17.20 7.27 -3.20
C THR A 67 -17.40 7.21 -1.69
N ARG A 68 -16.60 7.94 -0.88
CA ARG A 68 -16.71 7.97 0.59
C ARG A 68 -16.58 6.59 1.25
N GLN A 69 -15.77 5.73 0.69
CA GLN A 69 -15.50 4.39 1.24
C GLN A 69 -14.39 4.40 2.30
N VAL A 70 -13.55 5.45 2.30
CA VAL A 70 -12.41 5.57 3.22
C VAL A 70 -12.76 6.54 4.36
N ARG A 71 -12.72 6.02 5.59
CA ARG A 71 -12.87 6.81 6.82
C ARG A 71 -11.55 7.42 7.27
N LYS A 72 -10.44 6.66 7.14
CA LYS A 72 -9.12 7.08 7.60
C LYS A 72 -8.04 6.79 6.54
N MET A 73 -7.17 7.78 6.32
CA MET A 73 -5.93 7.58 5.57
C MET A 73 -4.73 7.65 6.52
N ILE A 74 -3.85 6.65 6.45
CA ILE A 74 -2.51 6.68 7.04
C ILE A 74 -1.53 6.83 5.88
N ALA A 75 -0.95 8.01 5.73
CA ALA A 75 -0.19 8.38 4.54
C ALA A 75 1.06 9.18 4.88
N THR A 76 1.90 9.39 3.88
CA THR A 76 3.13 10.22 4.02
C THR A 76 2.96 11.59 3.37
N TYR A 77 1.95 11.74 2.54
CA TYR A 77 1.71 12.94 1.76
C TYR A 77 0.24 13.03 1.34
N VAL A 78 -0.38 14.18 1.47
CA VAL A 78 -1.75 14.41 0.99
C VAL A 78 -1.79 14.42 -0.53
N GLY A 79 -0.74 14.93 -1.15
CA GLY A 79 -0.59 14.94 -2.59
C GLY A 79 -1.34 16.07 -3.29
N GLU A 80 -1.53 15.89 -4.59
CA GLU A 80 -2.28 16.79 -5.45
C GLU A 80 -3.75 16.34 -5.60
N ASN A 81 -4.25 15.55 -4.66
CA ASN A 81 -5.62 15.04 -4.67
C ASN A 81 -6.56 16.04 -3.97
N LYS A 82 -7.21 16.88 -4.75
CA LYS A 82 -8.15 17.90 -4.25
C LYS A 82 -9.34 17.32 -3.50
N VAL A 83 -9.75 16.09 -3.79
CA VAL A 83 -10.82 15.40 -3.03
C VAL A 83 -10.31 15.07 -1.65
N PHE A 84 -9.09 14.52 -1.55
CA PHE A 84 -8.46 14.25 -0.26
C PHE A 84 -8.33 15.51 0.60
N GLU A 85 -7.75 16.57 0.04
CA GLU A 85 -7.59 17.85 0.71
C GLU A 85 -8.94 18.38 1.23
N LYS A 86 -9.97 18.39 0.37
CA LYS A 86 -11.31 18.84 0.74
C LYS A 86 -11.92 18.04 1.89
N LEU A 87 -11.79 16.71 1.87
CA LEU A 87 -12.31 15.83 2.89
C LEU A 87 -11.66 16.05 4.25
N VAL A 88 -10.34 16.23 4.27
CA VAL A 88 -9.58 16.51 5.49
C VAL A 88 -9.97 17.86 6.07
N LEU A 89 -10.01 18.92 5.25
CA LEU A 89 -10.36 20.27 5.70
C LEU A 89 -11.81 20.37 6.20
N ALA A 90 -12.73 19.56 5.64
CA ALA A 90 -14.11 19.49 6.08
C ALA A 90 -14.31 18.62 7.35
N GLY A 91 -13.27 17.96 7.86
CA GLY A 91 -13.38 17.02 8.98
C GLY A 91 -14.16 15.75 8.65
N GLU A 92 -14.36 15.44 7.36
CA GLU A 92 -15.11 14.28 6.89
C GLU A 92 -14.26 13.02 6.77
N MET A 93 -12.95 13.13 6.96
CA MET A 93 -12.01 12.02 6.92
C MET A 93 -10.86 12.23 7.89
N GLU A 94 -10.52 11.18 8.63
CA GLU A 94 -9.33 11.18 9.47
C GLU A 94 -8.06 11.04 8.60
N VAL A 95 -7.02 11.78 8.96
CA VAL A 95 -5.70 11.62 8.35
C VAL A 95 -4.62 11.48 9.42
N GLU A 96 -3.75 10.50 9.26
CA GLU A 96 -2.54 10.32 10.04
C GLU A 96 -1.34 10.45 9.10
N LEU A 97 -0.63 11.58 9.19
CA LEU A 97 0.57 11.82 8.38
C LEU A 97 1.81 11.31 9.09
N ASN A 98 2.58 10.53 8.38
CA ASN A 98 3.84 9.95 8.85
C ASN A 98 5.00 10.41 7.96
N PRO A 99 6.19 10.67 8.51
CA PRO A 99 7.38 10.75 7.67
C PRO A 99 7.55 9.47 6.87
N GLN A 100 7.90 9.58 5.58
CA GLN A 100 7.88 8.45 4.65
C GLN A 100 8.69 7.24 5.13
N GLY A 101 9.92 7.46 5.57
CA GLY A 101 10.76 6.39 6.09
C GLY A 101 10.16 5.76 7.37
N THR A 102 9.52 6.57 8.22
CA THR A 102 8.84 6.08 9.43
C THR A 102 7.67 5.17 9.09
N LEU A 103 6.84 5.52 8.10
CA LEU A 103 5.74 4.66 7.66
C LEU A 103 6.27 3.31 7.14
N VAL A 104 7.34 3.33 6.32
CA VAL A 104 7.97 2.10 5.83
C VAL A 104 8.49 1.23 6.98
N GLU A 105 9.16 1.83 7.98
CA GLU A 105 9.68 1.08 9.13
C GLU A 105 8.57 0.57 10.05
N ARG A 106 7.47 1.30 10.22
CA ARG A 106 6.29 0.81 10.94
C ARG A 106 5.71 -0.44 10.29
N LEU A 107 5.60 -0.46 8.96
CA LEU A 107 5.15 -1.63 8.18
C LEU A 107 6.18 -2.78 8.29
N ARG A 108 7.47 -2.49 8.07
CA ARG A 108 8.52 -3.50 8.16
C ARG A 108 8.56 -4.14 9.55
N SER A 109 8.46 -3.33 10.60
CA SER A 109 8.42 -3.81 11.99
C SER A 109 7.18 -4.68 12.23
N GLY A 110 6.01 -4.27 11.74
CA GLY A 110 4.78 -5.06 11.82
C GLY A 110 4.92 -6.43 11.17
N GLY A 111 5.50 -6.48 9.97
CA GLY A 111 5.76 -7.73 9.25
C GLY A 111 6.81 -8.62 9.91
N ALA A 112 7.74 -8.04 10.65
CA ALA A 112 8.80 -8.75 11.37
C ALA A 112 8.41 -9.15 12.80
N GLY A 113 7.20 -8.81 13.28
CA GLY A 113 6.77 -9.06 14.66
C GLY A 113 7.45 -8.15 15.70
N ILE A 114 8.05 -7.03 15.27
CA ILE A 114 8.67 -6.04 16.15
C ILE A 114 7.58 -5.02 16.54
N PRO A 115 7.20 -4.88 17.82
CA PRO A 115 6.04 -4.07 18.21
C PRO A 115 6.26 -2.56 18.09
N ALA A 116 7.52 -2.10 18.21
CA ALA A 116 7.88 -0.69 18.17
C ALA A 116 9.39 -0.52 17.93
N PHE A 117 9.79 0.68 17.52
CA PHE A 117 11.19 1.06 17.34
C PHE A 117 11.39 2.54 17.64
N TYR A 118 12.63 2.96 17.88
CA TYR A 118 13.00 4.35 18.06
C TYR A 118 13.59 4.95 16.80
N THR A 119 13.16 6.17 16.44
CA THR A 119 13.68 6.93 15.29
C THR A 119 13.95 8.40 15.67
N PRO A 120 15.00 9.02 15.16
CA PRO A 120 15.23 10.46 15.39
C PRO A 120 14.32 11.34 14.50
N THR A 121 13.64 10.73 13.51
CA THR A 121 12.79 11.46 12.56
C THR A 121 11.55 11.99 13.28
N GLY A 122 11.32 13.29 13.15
CA GLY A 122 10.15 13.96 13.73
C GLY A 122 10.36 14.54 15.13
N VAL A 123 11.52 14.32 15.78
CA VAL A 123 11.85 14.97 17.07
C VAL A 123 11.74 16.48 16.95
N GLY A 124 11.03 17.13 17.88
CA GLY A 124 10.83 18.58 17.91
C GLY A 124 9.85 19.11 16.87
N THR A 125 9.04 18.26 16.26
CA THR A 125 7.95 18.64 15.33
C THR A 125 6.60 18.15 15.84
N LEU A 126 5.50 18.53 15.18
CA LEU A 126 4.15 18.03 15.47
C LEU A 126 4.05 16.49 15.45
N VAL A 127 4.93 15.80 14.71
CA VAL A 127 4.99 14.34 14.69
C VAL A 127 5.34 13.75 16.06
N ALA A 128 6.01 14.51 16.95
CA ALA A 128 6.40 14.07 18.28
C ALA A 128 5.25 14.12 19.30
N GLU A 129 4.18 14.84 19.01
CA GLU A 129 3.09 15.05 19.97
C GLU A 129 2.47 13.71 20.40
N GLY A 130 2.38 13.50 21.72
CA GLY A 130 1.82 12.30 22.31
C GLY A 130 2.69 11.04 22.19
N LYS A 131 3.92 11.14 21.67
CA LYS A 131 4.85 10.01 21.56
C LYS A 131 5.90 10.03 22.68
N GLU A 132 6.30 8.84 23.11
CA GLU A 132 7.42 8.66 24.03
C GLU A 132 8.73 9.13 23.36
N GLU A 133 9.48 9.99 24.06
CA GLU A 133 10.84 10.34 23.68
C GLU A 133 11.86 9.63 24.57
N ARG A 134 12.97 9.20 23.98
CA ARG A 134 14.11 8.62 24.70
C ARG A 134 15.42 9.10 24.10
N GLU A 135 16.39 9.31 24.97
CA GLU A 135 17.75 9.66 24.54
C GLU A 135 18.65 8.43 24.47
N PHE A 136 19.39 8.32 23.36
CA PHE A 136 20.45 7.34 23.17
C PHE A 136 21.71 8.07 22.69
N ALA A 137 22.82 7.89 23.39
CA ALA A 137 24.10 8.49 23.06
C ALA A 137 24.03 10.01 22.77
N GLY A 138 23.30 10.76 23.61
CA GLY A 138 23.17 12.22 23.48
C GLY A 138 22.22 12.69 22.37
N ARG A 139 21.47 11.79 21.73
CA ARG A 139 20.50 12.12 20.68
C ARG A 139 19.09 11.65 21.06
N ARG A 140 18.08 12.51 20.85
CA ARG A 140 16.68 12.18 21.12
C ARG A 140 16.05 11.39 19.97
N TYR A 141 15.14 10.48 20.34
CA TYR A 141 14.39 9.62 19.46
C TYR A 141 12.93 9.55 19.90
N LEU A 142 12.04 9.31 18.96
CA LEU A 142 10.62 9.03 19.18
C LEU A 142 10.37 7.53 19.11
N LEU A 143 9.51 7.03 20.00
CA LEU A 143 8.97 5.68 19.89
C LEU A 143 7.88 5.65 18.82
N GLU A 144 8.08 4.84 17.78
CA GLU A 144 7.09 4.57 16.75
C GLU A 144 6.57 3.13 16.87
N ARG A 145 5.25 2.98 16.88
CA ARG A 145 4.60 1.67 16.94
C ARG A 145 4.53 1.03 15.56
N ALA A 146 4.69 -0.29 15.52
CA ALA A 146 4.50 -1.08 14.32
C ALA A 146 3.09 -0.89 13.74
N LEU A 147 2.95 -1.10 12.43
CA LEU A 147 1.69 -1.01 11.70
C LEU A 147 1.45 -2.31 10.94
N ARG A 148 0.26 -2.88 11.09
CA ARG A 148 -0.23 -4.03 10.34
C ARG A 148 -1.60 -3.69 9.74
N GLY A 149 -2.01 -4.43 8.73
CA GLY A 149 -3.35 -4.35 8.15
C GLY A 149 -4.04 -5.72 8.10
N ASP A 150 -5.36 -5.70 7.95
CA ASP A 150 -6.15 -6.92 7.70
C ASP A 150 -5.84 -7.45 6.29
N TYR A 151 -5.67 -6.54 5.34
CA TYR A 151 -5.35 -6.85 3.95
C TYR A 151 -4.14 -6.06 3.46
N ALA A 152 -3.34 -6.68 2.58
CA ALA A 152 -2.42 -5.97 1.68
C ALA A 152 -2.83 -6.21 0.23
N PHE A 153 -3.09 -5.13 -0.49
CA PHE A 153 -3.34 -5.13 -1.93
C PHE A 153 -2.10 -4.62 -2.63
N ILE A 154 -1.42 -5.53 -3.33
CA ILE A 154 -0.13 -5.25 -3.95
C ILE A 154 -0.16 -5.52 -5.44
N LYS A 155 0.68 -4.79 -6.18
CA LYS A 155 0.87 -5.01 -7.60
C LYS A 155 2.28 -5.45 -7.92
N ALA A 156 2.42 -6.55 -8.67
CA ALA A 156 3.69 -6.99 -9.21
C ALA A 156 3.69 -7.02 -10.74
N TRP A 157 4.86 -7.19 -11.33
CA TRP A 157 5.01 -7.40 -12.77
C TRP A 157 4.67 -8.84 -13.14
N LYS A 158 5.37 -9.79 -12.53
CA LYS A 158 5.17 -11.22 -12.75
C LYS A 158 4.94 -11.94 -11.43
N GLY A 159 4.17 -13.00 -11.51
CA GLY A 159 4.03 -13.93 -10.41
C GLY A 159 3.72 -15.34 -10.90
N ASP A 160 4.03 -16.34 -10.09
CA ASP A 160 3.68 -17.72 -10.35
C ASP A 160 2.49 -18.19 -9.50
N ARG A 161 1.99 -19.38 -9.76
CA ARG A 161 0.84 -19.96 -9.04
C ARG A 161 1.05 -20.17 -7.54
N TRP A 162 2.30 -20.10 -7.05
CA TRP A 162 2.63 -20.18 -5.64
C TRP A 162 2.70 -18.81 -4.96
N GLY A 163 2.55 -17.73 -5.76
CA GLY A 163 2.58 -16.36 -5.26
C GLY A 163 3.98 -15.78 -5.15
N ASN A 164 5.00 -16.38 -5.77
CA ASN A 164 6.31 -15.74 -5.89
C ASN A 164 6.21 -14.54 -6.83
N LEU A 165 6.74 -13.38 -6.43
CA LEU A 165 6.55 -12.13 -7.16
C LEU A 165 7.85 -11.47 -7.57
N VAL A 166 7.83 -10.92 -8.79
CA VAL A 166 8.87 -10.03 -9.33
C VAL A 166 8.25 -8.67 -9.64
N TYR A 167 8.82 -7.61 -9.09
CA TYR A 167 8.43 -6.23 -9.40
C TYR A 167 9.30 -5.65 -10.50
N ARG A 168 8.81 -4.60 -11.18
CA ARG A 168 9.52 -3.97 -12.26
C ARG A 168 9.83 -2.52 -11.96
N ARG A 169 11.13 -2.16 -11.92
CA ARG A 169 11.61 -0.78 -11.74
C ARG A 169 11.00 -0.12 -10.50
N THR A 170 10.59 1.14 -10.60
CA THR A 170 10.02 1.94 -9.51
C THR A 170 8.65 1.46 -9.03
N ALA A 171 7.94 0.61 -9.78
CA ALA A 171 6.72 -0.02 -9.31
C ALA A 171 6.94 -1.02 -8.16
N ARG A 172 8.20 -1.33 -7.81
CA ARG A 172 8.53 -2.12 -6.62
C ARG A 172 8.11 -1.38 -5.34
N ASN A 173 8.48 -0.12 -5.19
CA ASN A 173 8.15 0.83 -4.10
C ASN A 173 7.65 0.21 -2.78
N TYR A 174 6.44 0.53 -2.32
CA TYR A 174 5.84 0.01 -1.07
C TYR A 174 5.34 -1.44 -1.16
N ASN A 175 5.17 -1.99 -2.37
CA ASN A 175 4.55 -3.31 -2.56
C ASN A 175 5.21 -4.43 -1.73
N PRO A 176 6.56 -4.61 -1.71
CA PRO A 176 7.18 -5.69 -0.95
C PRO A 176 6.99 -5.58 0.56
N VAL A 177 7.11 -4.37 1.13
CA VAL A 177 6.99 -4.20 2.58
C VAL A 177 5.55 -4.40 3.05
N MET A 178 4.57 -3.96 2.27
CA MET A 178 3.16 -4.19 2.59
C MET A 178 2.79 -5.67 2.55
N ALA A 179 3.36 -6.44 1.63
CA ALA A 179 3.17 -7.88 1.55
C ALA A 179 3.57 -8.64 2.83
N THR A 180 4.44 -8.07 3.65
CA THR A 180 4.88 -8.73 4.91
C THR A 180 4.06 -8.32 6.12
N ALA A 181 3.24 -7.27 6.02
CA ALA A 181 2.64 -6.58 7.16
C ALA A 181 1.11 -6.75 7.28
N ALA A 182 0.50 -7.66 6.53
CA ALA A 182 -0.94 -7.90 6.57
C ALA A 182 -1.27 -9.34 6.90
N ASP A 183 -2.51 -9.56 7.33
CA ASP A 183 -3.01 -10.90 7.65
C ASP A 183 -3.43 -11.65 6.38
N LYS A 184 -3.90 -10.94 5.35
CA LYS A 184 -4.23 -11.49 4.03
C LYS A 184 -3.62 -10.64 2.92
N VAL A 185 -2.83 -11.25 2.05
CA VAL A 185 -2.13 -10.58 0.96
C VAL A 185 -2.68 -11.01 -0.39
N ILE A 186 -3.17 -10.05 -1.16
CA ILE A 186 -3.71 -10.27 -2.51
C ILE A 186 -2.79 -9.55 -3.50
N ALA A 187 -2.23 -10.33 -4.41
CA ALA A 187 -1.34 -9.85 -5.45
C ALA A 187 -2.05 -9.76 -6.81
N GLU A 188 -2.09 -8.56 -7.35
CA GLU A 188 -2.45 -8.28 -8.73
C GLU A 188 -1.17 -8.29 -9.58
N VAL A 189 -1.11 -9.11 -10.62
CA VAL A 189 0.09 -9.20 -11.49
C VAL A 189 -0.24 -8.89 -12.93
N GLU A 190 0.75 -8.35 -13.67
CA GLU A 190 0.57 -8.11 -15.10
C GLU A 190 0.64 -9.42 -15.90
N GLU A 191 1.39 -10.40 -15.39
CA GLU A 191 1.60 -11.69 -16.04
C GLU A 191 1.71 -12.80 -15.01
N ILE A 192 0.90 -13.84 -15.12
CA ILE A 192 1.08 -15.10 -14.40
C ILE A 192 1.96 -15.99 -15.26
N VAL A 193 3.07 -16.46 -14.71
CA VAL A 193 4.01 -17.34 -15.39
C VAL A 193 3.96 -18.75 -14.82
N GLU A 194 4.46 -19.72 -15.57
CA GLU A 194 4.57 -21.10 -15.10
C GLU A 194 5.54 -21.23 -13.92
N LEU A 195 5.25 -22.18 -13.06
CA LEU A 195 6.13 -22.50 -11.92
C LEU A 195 7.52 -22.89 -12.41
N GLY A 196 8.55 -22.24 -11.86
CA GLY A 196 9.95 -22.42 -12.27
C GLY A 196 10.40 -21.49 -13.40
N ALA A 197 9.52 -20.67 -13.97
CA ALA A 197 9.90 -19.68 -14.98
C ALA A 197 10.52 -18.40 -14.40
N LEU A 198 10.33 -18.15 -13.09
CA LEU A 198 11.01 -17.05 -12.38
C LEU A 198 12.40 -17.53 -11.93
N ASP A 199 13.42 -16.70 -12.15
CA ASP A 199 14.74 -16.91 -11.55
C ASP A 199 14.64 -16.82 -10.02
N PRO A 200 14.98 -17.88 -9.28
CA PRO A 200 14.89 -17.86 -7.81
C PRO A 200 15.68 -16.73 -7.15
N ASN A 201 16.78 -16.28 -7.77
CA ASN A 201 17.59 -15.16 -7.28
C ASN A 201 16.95 -13.79 -7.51
N GLN A 202 15.91 -13.69 -8.32
CA GLN A 202 15.21 -12.47 -8.66
C GLN A 202 13.81 -12.38 -8.04
N ILE A 203 13.41 -13.34 -7.23
CA ILE A 203 12.16 -13.26 -6.48
C ILE A 203 12.28 -12.18 -5.42
N HIS A 204 11.46 -11.15 -5.54
CA HIS A 204 11.46 -10.01 -4.62
C HIS A 204 10.53 -10.22 -3.41
N THR A 205 9.40 -10.87 -3.60
CA THR A 205 8.49 -11.29 -2.54
C THR A 205 8.26 -12.80 -2.67
N PRO A 206 8.73 -13.59 -1.71
CA PRO A 206 8.46 -15.02 -1.66
C PRO A 206 6.97 -15.32 -1.52
N GLY A 207 6.52 -16.38 -2.19
CA GLY A 207 5.12 -16.77 -2.19
C GLY A 207 4.52 -17.03 -0.81
N ILE A 208 5.34 -17.34 0.20
CA ILE A 208 4.86 -17.54 1.57
C ILE A 208 4.07 -16.35 2.13
N PHE A 209 4.33 -15.14 1.63
CA PHE A 209 3.62 -13.93 2.04
C PHE A 209 2.33 -13.65 1.26
N VAL A 210 2.04 -14.40 0.20
CA VAL A 210 0.90 -14.13 -0.69
C VAL A 210 -0.18 -15.18 -0.49
N ASP A 211 -1.41 -14.77 -0.26
CA ASP A 211 -2.56 -15.68 -0.06
C ASP A 211 -3.34 -15.91 -1.35
N ALA A 212 -3.48 -14.86 -2.17
CA ALA A 212 -4.17 -14.95 -3.46
C ALA A 212 -3.43 -14.15 -4.53
N ILE A 213 -3.45 -14.67 -5.76
CA ILE A 213 -2.86 -14.03 -6.93
C ILE A 213 -3.81 -14.11 -8.12
N PHE A 214 -3.94 -13.04 -8.89
CA PHE A 214 -4.65 -13.03 -10.16
C PHE A 214 -3.96 -12.15 -11.19
N GLN A 215 -4.19 -12.43 -12.46
CA GLN A 215 -3.71 -11.58 -13.54
C GLN A 215 -4.68 -10.44 -13.78
N GLY A 216 -4.22 -9.22 -13.56
CA GLY A 216 -4.98 -8.01 -13.84
C GLY A 216 -5.02 -7.71 -15.34
N THR A 217 -6.01 -6.91 -15.72
CA THR A 217 -6.27 -6.55 -17.12
C THR A 217 -6.45 -5.04 -17.29
N ASN A 218 -6.37 -4.56 -18.52
CA ASN A 218 -6.72 -3.18 -18.90
C ASN A 218 -5.98 -2.09 -18.10
N TYR A 219 -4.72 -2.33 -17.76
CA TYR A 219 -3.89 -1.37 -17.03
C TYR A 219 -3.75 -0.05 -17.79
N LYS A 220 -4.07 1.06 -17.14
CA LYS A 220 -3.87 2.41 -17.69
C LYS A 220 -2.48 2.94 -17.38
N LYS A 221 -1.89 2.55 -16.26
CA LYS A 221 -0.54 2.95 -15.80
C LYS A 221 -0.33 4.47 -15.90
N ARG A 222 -1.29 5.23 -15.41
CA ARG A 222 -1.19 6.69 -15.37
C ARG A 222 -0.04 7.11 -14.45
N ILE A 223 0.48 8.30 -14.67
CA ILE A 223 1.41 9.01 -13.79
C ILE A 223 0.87 10.42 -13.55
N GLU A 224 1.16 11.02 -12.40
CA GLU A 224 0.65 12.33 -12.01
C GLU A 224 1.08 13.43 -12.98
N LYS A 225 2.37 13.48 -13.29
CA LYS A 225 2.96 14.46 -14.20
C LYS A 225 3.90 13.79 -15.19
N ARG A 226 3.77 14.13 -16.48
CA ARG A 226 4.76 13.76 -17.48
C ARG A 226 5.91 14.75 -17.45
N THR A 227 7.04 14.32 -16.86
CA THR A 227 8.25 15.12 -16.81
C THR A 227 9.32 14.66 -17.79
N VAL A 228 9.09 13.55 -18.50
CA VAL A 228 10.03 13.00 -19.47
C VAL A 228 9.79 13.56 -20.88
N ARG A 229 10.86 13.86 -21.60
CA ARG A 229 10.79 14.23 -23.01
C ARG A 229 10.20 13.08 -23.85
N LYS A 230 9.39 13.42 -24.86
CA LYS A 230 9.02 12.41 -25.87
C LYS A 230 10.30 11.86 -26.49
N ARG A 231 10.42 10.54 -26.64
CA ARG A 231 11.47 9.96 -27.49
C ARG A 231 11.21 10.46 -28.91
N GLN A 232 12.25 11.09 -29.50
CA GLN A 232 12.25 11.43 -30.92
C GLN A 232 12.32 10.16 -31.75
#